data_9f955287a9d1acc617f3ea4d550ce3d8
#
_entry.id   9f955287a9d1acc617f3ea4d550ce3d8
#
_cell.length_a   1.000
_cell.length_b   1.000
_cell.length_c   1.000
_cell.angle_alpha   90.00
_cell.angle_beta   90.00
_cell.angle_gamma   90.00
#
_symmetry.space_group_name_H-M   'P 1'
#
loop_
_entity.id
_entity.type
_entity.pdbx_description
1 polymer ?
#
loop_
_entity_poly.entity_id
_entity_poly.type
_entity_poly.pdbx_seq_one_letter_code
_entity_poly.pdbx_strand_id
1 'polypeptide(L)'
;MAEDIRDFTLSVPEATLTDLRERLHRGRLPEAETVAVPGAGLDWSQGAPLSYVRELAEYWAEQYDWRRLESELNPHGQSLTRIDGLDIHFLHVRSDRPDARPLVLSHGWPEGGTGSMTYSSMLAA
;
A
#
# COMPACT_ATOMS: atom_id res chain seq x y z
N MET A 1 -0.80 -1.67 29.11
CA MET A 1 -2.28 -1.51 29.02
C MET A 1 -2.56 -0.93 27.66
N ALA A 2 -3.53 -1.47 26.90
CA ALA A 2 -3.92 -0.87 25.63
C ALA A 2 -4.46 0.53 25.90
N GLU A 3 -3.73 1.53 25.46
CA GLU A 3 -4.17 2.92 25.53
C GLU A 3 -5.18 3.11 24.40
N ASP A 4 -6.22 3.80 24.72
CA ASP A 4 -7.35 4.30 23.94
C ASP A 4 -7.35 3.96 22.43
N ILE A 5 -8.26 3.06 22.02
CA ILE A 5 -8.51 2.76 20.61
C ILE A 5 -9.39 3.87 20.07
N ARG A 6 -8.92 4.54 19.02
CA ARG A 6 -9.64 5.63 18.36
C ARG A 6 -9.85 5.33 16.88
N ASP A 7 -10.98 5.75 16.36
CA ASP A 7 -11.28 5.63 14.93
C ASP A 7 -10.28 6.42 14.10
N PHE A 8 -9.91 5.84 12.97
CA PHE A 8 -9.03 6.47 11.99
C PHE A 8 -9.70 6.50 10.61
N THR A 9 -9.56 7.62 9.93
CA THR A 9 -9.98 7.77 8.53
C THR A 9 -8.78 8.19 7.71
N LEU A 10 -8.45 7.41 6.70
CA LEU A 10 -7.39 7.75 5.77
C LEU A 10 -7.84 8.91 4.88
N SER A 11 -7.16 10.04 5.01
CA SER A 11 -7.41 11.25 4.23
C SER A 11 -6.10 12.00 4.03
N VAL A 12 -5.40 11.70 2.94
CA VAL A 12 -4.12 12.34 2.62
C VAL A 12 -4.36 13.74 2.08
N PRO A 13 -3.74 14.78 2.67
CA PRO A 13 -3.89 16.15 2.17
C PRO A 13 -3.47 16.28 0.70
N GLU A 14 -4.20 17.08 -0.09
CA GLU A 14 -3.89 17.28 -1.51
C GLU A 14 -2.47 17.83 -1.73
N ALA A 15 -2.00 18.69 -0.83
CA ALA A 15 -0.62 19.19 -0.88
C ALA A 15 0.42 18.05 -0.80
N THR A 16 0.15 17.00 -0.02
CA THR A 16 1.02 15.81 0.08
C THR A 16 1.01 15.00 -1.21
N LEU A 17 -0.15 14.86 -1.85
CA LEU A 17 -0.27 14.18 -3.14
C LEU A 17 0.41 14.98 -4.27
N THR A 18 0.33 16.29 -4.21
CA THR A 18 1.05 17.17 -5.13
C THR A 18 2.56 17.04 -4.96
N ASP A 19 3.06 17.07 -3.72
CA ASP A 19 4.49 16.85 -3.43
C ASP A 19 4.96 15.47 -3.91
N LEU A 20 4.13 14.41 -3.73
CA LEU A 20 4.44 13.09 -4.26
C LEU A 20 4.62 13.10 -5.78
N ARG A 21 3.67 13.68 -6.54
CA ARG A 21 3.76 13.78 -8.00
C ARG A 21 5.02 14.53 -8.45
N GLU A 22 5.30 15.66 -7.80
CA GLU A 22 6.51 16.44 -8.07
C GLU A 22 7.80 15.66 -7.80
N ARG A 23 7.83 14.85 -6.73
CA ARG A 23 8.98 13.99 -6.41
C ARG A 23 9.15 12.87 -7.44
N LEU A 24 8.06 12.26 -7.90
CA LEU A 24 8.11 11.25 -8.96
C LEU A 24 8.68 11.83 -10.25
N HIS A 25 8.25 13.04 -10.66
CA HIS A 25 8.79 13.71 -11.86
C HIS A 25 10.26 14.10 -11.74
N ARG A 26 10.70 14.49 -10.54
CA ARG A 26 12.10 14.87 -10.28
C ARG A 26 12.96 13.70 -9.82
N GLY A 27 12.36 12.51 -9.68
CA GLY A 27 13.04 11.32 -9.20
C GLY A 27 14.19 10.91 -10.10
N ARG A 28 15.34 10.60 -9.51
CA ARG A 28 16.45 10.01 -10.22
C ARG A 28 16.26 8.51 -10.29
N LEU A 29 15.99 8.00 -11.48
CA LEU A 29 15.90 6.57 -11.73
C LEU A 29 17.31 5.93 -11.72
N PRO A 30 17.40 4.61 -11.42
CA PRO A 30 18.64 3.86 -11.50
C PRO A 30 19.16 3.79 -12.95
N GLU A 31 20.36 3.26 -13.11
CA GLU A 31 20.92 2.96 -14.44
C GLU A 31 20.17 1.76 -15.07
N ALA A 32 20.22 1.69 -16.39
CA ALA A 32 19.65 0.57 -17.11
C ALA A 32 20.42 -0.72 -16.83
N GLU A 33 19.73 -1.84 -16.99
CA GLU A 33 20.31 -3.18 -16.99
C GLU A 33 21.47 -3.28 -18.00
N THR A 34 22.56 -3.94 -17.60
CA THR A 34 23.81 -4.01 -18.39
C THR A 34 23.76 -5.06 -19.50
N VAL A 35 22.85 -6.03 -19.41
CA VAL A 35 22.64 -7.07 -20.42
C VAL A 35 21.28 -6.87 -21.06
N ALA A 36 21.26 -6.40 -22.31
CA ALA A 36 20.05 -6.36 -23.12
C ALA A 36 20.01 -7.59 -24.03
N VAL A 37 18.93 -8.37 -23.96
CA VAL A 37 18.69 -9.46 -24.93
C VAL A 37 17.84 -8.89 -26.06
N PRO A 38 18.39 -8.68 -27.26
CA PRO A 38 17.64 -8.12 -28.37
C PRO A 38 16.39 -8.96 -28.70
N GLY A 39 15.22 -8.32 -28.74
CA GLY A 39 13.97 -8.97 -29.12
C GLY A 39 13.27 -9.76 -28.00
N ALA A 40 13.79 -9.79 -26.78
CA ALA A 40 13.22 -10.55 -25.66
C ALA A 40 12.09 -9.82 -24.90
N GLY A 41 11.68 -8.62 -25.30
CA GLY A 41 10.73 -7.80 -24.51
C GLY A 41 11.34 -7.34 -23.18
N LEU A 42 10.54 -7.32 -22.11
CA LEU A 42 11.04 -6.99 -20.77
C LEU A 42 11.83 -8.16 -20.20
N ASP A 43 13.14 -7.97 -20.00
CA ASP A 43 14.02 -8.96 -19.36
C ASP A 43 14.15 -8.69 -17.86
N TRP A 44 13.67 -9.61 -17.05
CA TRP A 44 13.69 -9.56 -15.57
C TRP A 44 14.88 -10.31 -14.97
N SER A 45 15.80 -10.80 -15.77
CA SER A 45 16.93 -11.62 -15.28
C SER A 45 17.87 -10.88 -14.32
N GLN A 46 17.92 -9.55 -14.43
CA GLN A 46 18.71 -8.67 -13.55
C GLN A 46 17.86 -7.88 -12.55
N GLY A 47 16.60 -8.23 -12.38
CA GLY A 47 15.64 -7.51 -11.55
C GLY A 47 14.63 -6.72 -12.39
N ALA A 48 14.02 -5.70 -11.81
CA ALA A 48 13.03 -4.88 -12.52
C ALA A 48 13.71 -4.03 -13.62
N PRO A 49 13.33 -4.20 -14.90
CA PRO A 49 13.90 -3.42 -16.00
C PRO A 49 13.63 -1.92 -15.80
N LEU A 50 14.61 -1.07 -16.16
CA LEU A 50 14.48 0.38 -16.02
C LEU A 50 13.26 0.93 -16.78
N SER A 51 12.97 0.39 -17.97
CA SER A 51 11.79 0.79 -18.75
C SER A 51 10.49 0.58 -17.99
N TYR A 52 10.34 -0.59 -17.34
CA TYR A 52 9.18 -0.89 -16.50
C TYR A 52 9.08 0.04 -15.29
N VAL A 53 10.19 0.29 -14.59
CA VAL A 53 10.22 1.21 -13.44
C VAL A 53 9.83 2.63 -13.85
N ARG A 54 10.27 3.07 -15.03
CA ARG A 54 9.93 4.39 -15.59
C ARG A 54 8.43 4.49 -15.88
N GLU A 55 7.87 3.53 -16.61
CA GLU A 55 6.43 3.47 -16.92
C GLU A 55 5.58 3.44 -15.64
N LEU A 56 6.01 2.67 -14.63
CA LEU A 56 5.32 2.60 -13.35
C LEU A 56 5.35 3.95 -12.61
N ALA A 57 6.49 4.64 -12.60
CA ALA A 57 6.63 5.95 -11.97
C ALA A 57 5.79 7.03 -12.68
N GLU A 58 5.75 7.01 -14.02
CA GLU A 58 4.92 7.88 -14.85
C GLU A 58 3.42 7.62 -14.60
N TYR A 59 3.00 6.33 -14.60
CA TYR A 59 1.64 5.96 -14.26
C TYR A 59 1.24 6.45 -12.86
N TRP A 60 2.14 6.27 -11.89
CA TRP A 60 1.88 6.70 -10.51
C TRP A 60 1.75 8.22 -10.40
N ALA A 61 2.58 8.97 -11.12
CA ALA A 61 2.54 10.43 -11.14
C ALA A 61 1.28 10.99 -11.82
N GLU A 62 0.86 10.39 -12.96
CA GLU A 62 -0.10 11.01 -13.87
C GLU A 62 -1.50 10.39 -13.81
N GLN A 63 -1.60 9.10 -13.51
CA GLN A 63 -2.83 8.34 -13.72
C GLN A 63 -3.37 7.70 -12.44
N TYR A 64 -2.53 7.45 -11.44
CA TYR A 64 -2.95 6.78 -10.22
C TYR A 64 -3.83 7.70 -9.37
N ASP A 65 -5.06 7.28 -9.12
CA ASP A 65 -5.99 7.98 -8.25
C ASP A 65 -5.92 7.46 -6.82
N TRP A 66 -5.21 8.21 -5.95
CA TRP A 66 -5.10 7.90 -4.53
C TRP A 66 -6.46 7.90 -3.82
N ARG A 67 -7.41 8.72 -4.27
CA ARG A 67 -8.74 8.83 -3.64
C ARG A 67 -9.54 7.53 -3.75
N ARG A 68 -9.27 6.76 -4.80
CA ARG A 68 -9.84 5.42 -4.94
C ARG A 68 -9.39 4.52 -3.79
N LEU A 69 -8.10 4.48 -3.45
CA LEU A 69 -7.59 3.70 -2.33
C LEU A 69 -8.22 4.13 -1.00
N GLU A 70 -8.34 5.43 -0.74
CA GLU A 70 -9.01 5.96 0.46
C GLU A 70 -10.46 5.50 0.53
N SER A 71 -11.20 5.53 -0.58
CA SER A 71 -12.59 5.10 -0.65
C SER A 71 -12.76 3.59 -0.45
N GLU A 72 -11.79 2.80 -0.86
CA GLU A 72 -11.77 1.34 -0.68
C GLU A 72 -11.41 0.96 0.76
N LEU A 73 -10.47 1.66 1.40
CA LEU A 73 -9.98 1.35 2.75
C LEU A 73 -10.89 1.84 3.87
N ASN A 74 -11.42 3.05 3.75
CA ASN A 74 -12.12 3.71 4.85
C ASN A 74 -13.35 2.94 5.38
N PRO A 75 -14.11 2.17 4.57
CA PRO A 75 -15.23 1.37 5.08
C PRO A 75 -14.82 0.19 5.99
N HIS A 76 -13.54 -0.18 6.05
CA HIS A 76 -13.08 -1.41 6.72
C HIS A 76 -12.70 -1.24 8.20
N GLY A 77 -13.23 -0.24 8.92
CA GLY A 77 -13.03 -0.13 10.37
C GLY A 77 -11.56 0.08 10.75
N GLN A 78 -10.98 1.16 10.25
CA GLN A 78 -9.62 1.54 10.59
C GLN A 78 -9.54 2.16 11.98
N SER A 79 -8.50 1.82 12.71
CA SER A 79 -8.28 2.32 14.06
C SER A 79 -6.81 2.60 14.34
N LEU A 80 -6.58 3.46 15.32
CA LEU A 80 -5.28 3.70 15.91
C LEU A 80 -5.32 3.34 17.39
N THR A 81 -4.27 2.71 17.87
CA THR A 81 -4.01 2.54 19.30
C THR A 81 -2.60 2.96 19.63
N ARG A 82 -2.33 3.28 20.89
CA ARG A 82 -1.01 3.66 21.33
C ARG A 82 -0.36 2.54 22.14
N ILE A 83 0.82 2.11 21.71
CA ILE A 83 1.62 1.08 22.36
C ILE A 83 3.05 1.61 22.52
N ASP A 84 3.53 1.67 23.74
CA ASP A 84 4.89 2.15 24.07
C ASP A 84 5.24 3.53 23.46
N GLY A 85 4.25 4.41 23.42
CA GLY A 85 4.40 5.76 22.90
C GLY A 85 4.30 5.88 21.37
N LEU A 86 4.08 4.78 20.64
CA LEU A 86 3.89 4.74 19.19
C LEU A 86 2.42 4.55 18.82
N ASP A 87 1.95 5.31 17.86
CA ASP A 87 0.62 5.10 17.27
C ASP A 87 0.67 3.93 16.29
N ILE A 88 -0.11 2.89 16.57
CA ILE A 88 -0.21 1.68 15.75
C ILE A 88 -1.55 1.71 15.03
N HIS A 89 -1.48 1.74 13.70
CA HIS A 89 -2.65 1.63 12.83
C HIS A 89 -3.01 0.15 12.59
N PHE A 90 -4.31 -0.16 12.63
CA PHE A 90 -4.81 -1.50 12.32
C PHE A 90 -6.20 -1.47 11.71
N LEU A 91 -6.54 -2.54 11.00
CA LEU A 91 -7.88 -2.81 10.50
C LEU A 91 -8.55 -3.82 11.41
N HIS A 92 -9.78 -3.57 11.81
CA HIS A 92 -10.56 -4.50 12.64
C HIS A 92 -11.90 -4.80 11.96
N VAL A 93 -11.95 -5.91 11.27
CA VAL A 93 -13.16 -6.41 10.62
C VAL A 93 -13.78 -7.50 11.47
N ARG A 94 -15.04 -7.33 11.86
CA ARG A 94 -15.79 -8.34 12.62
C ARG A 94 -16.56 -9.23 11.67
N SER A 95 -16.55 -10.53 11.96
CA SER A 95 -17.40 -11.49 11.28
C SER A 95 -18.83 -11.41 11.83
N ASP A 96 -19.84 -11.64 10.99
CA ASP A 96 -21.24 -11.78 11.37
C ASP A 96 -21.53 -13.13 12.08
N ARG A 97 -20.58 -14.04 12.06
CA ARG A 97 -20.70 -15.35 12.69
C ARG A 97 -20.37 -15.29 14.18
N PRO A 98 -21.26 -15.77 15.08
CA PRO A 98 -21.03 -15.69 16.53
C PRO A 98 -19.93 -16.65 17.02
N ASP A 99 -19.56 -17.65 16.22
CA ASP A 99 -18.53 -18.66 16.49
C ASP A 99 -17.21 -18.38 15.74
N ALA A 100 -17.08 -17.21 15.14
CA ALA A 100 -15.86 -16.84 14.40
C ALA A 100 -14.64 -16.83 15.32
N ARG A 101 -13.57 -17.44 14.86
CA ARG A 101 -12.28 -17.39 15.55
C ARG A 101 -11.54 -16.11 15.23
N PRO A 102 -10.92 -15.46 16.21
CA PRO A 102 -10.11 -14.28 15.94
C PRO A 102 -8.88 -14.67 15.11
N LEU A 103 -8.58 -13.88 14.09
CA LEU A 103 -7.39 -14.00 13.26
C LEU A 103 -6.64 -12.68 13.25
N VAL A 104 -5.35 -12.71 13.55
CA VAL A 104 -4.47 -11.55 13.43
C VAL A 104 -3.53 -11.77 12.25
N LEU A 105 -3.51 -10.81 11.34
CA LEU A 105 -2.60 -10.79 10.19
C LEU A 105 -1.61 -9.64 10.38
N SER A 106 -0.32 -9.95 10.29
CA SER A 106 0.75 -8.96 10.30
C SER A 106 1.44 -8.98 8.94
N HIS A 107 1.51 -7.81 8.31
CA HIS A 107 2.22 -7.68 7.03
C HIS A 107 3.73 -7.58 7.23
N GLY A 108 4.49 -7.89 6.18
CA GLY A 108 5.93 -7.71 6.12
C GLY A 108 6.34 -6.32 5.63
N TRP A 109 7.64 -6.06 5.59
CA TRP A 109 8.22 -4.90 4.94
C TRP A 109 8.56 -5.24 3.46
N PRO A 110 8.25 -4.39 2.50
CA PRO A 110 7.65 -3.03 2.56
C PRO A 110 6.13 -2.99 2.39
N GLU A 111 5.43 -4.06 2.69
CA GLU A 111 3.97 -4.12 2.58
C GLU A 111 3.28 -3.26 3.64
N GLY A 112 2.02 -2.91 3.39
CA GLY A 112 1.18 -2.16 4.30
C GLY A 112 -0.20 -2.81 4.47
N GLY A 113 -1.12 -2.12 5.15
CA GLY A 113 -2.48 -2.61 5.40
C GLY A 113 -3.26 -3.01 4.13
N THR A 114 -2.88 -2.50 2.96
CA THR A 114 -3.46 -2.87 1.66
C THR A 114 -3.16 -4.30 1.25
N GLY A 115 -1.95 -4.84 1.56
CA GLY A 115 -1.62 -6.24 1.35
C GLY A 115 -2.52 -7.18 2.15
N SER A 116 -2.84 -6.80 3.39
CA SER A 116 -3.74 -7.58 4.27
C SER A 116 -5.19 -7.62 3.77
N MET A 117 -5.65 -6.64 2.99
CA MET A 117 -7.01 -6.63 2.43
C MET A 117 -7.26 -7.75 1.42
N THR A 118 -6.26 -8.11 0.63
CA THR A 118 -6.36 -9.24 -0.31
C THR A 118 -6.62 -10.55 0.44
N TYR A 119 -5.99 -10.74 1.60
CA TYR A 119 -6.24 -11.91 2.45
C TYR A 119 -7.61 -11.84 3.12
N SER A 120 -8.07 -10.67 3.55
CA SER A 120 -9.40 -10.51 4.16
C SER A 120 -10.54 -10.86 3.19
N SER A 121 -10.43 -10.48 1.92
CA SER A 121 -11.41 -10.85 0.90
C SER A 121 -11.41 -12.35 0.58
N MET A 122 -10.27 -13.03 0.68
CA MET A 122 -10.15 -14.48 0.52
C MET A 122 -10.75 -15.28 1.69
N LEU A 123 -10.73 -14.71 2.91
CA LEU A 123 -11.25 -15.36 4.11
C LEU A 123 -12.76 -15.11 4.33
N ALA A 124 -13.35 -14.15 3.63
CA ALA A 124 -14.78 -13.83 3.69
C ALA A 124 -15.64 -14.63 2.69
N ALA A 125 -15.03 -15.45 1.83
CA ALA A 125 -15.68 -16.36 0.88
C ALA A 125 -15.83 -17.77 1.46
#